data_9528a563ebfc570da429a94636aa2316
#
_entry.id   9528a563ebfc570da429a94636aa2316
#
_cell.length_a   1.000
_cell.length_b   1.000
_cell.length_c   1.000
_cell.angle_alpha   90.00
_cell.angle_beta   90.00
_cell.angle_gamma   90.00
#
_symmetry.space_group_name_H-M   'P 1'
#
loop_
_entity.id
_entity.type
_entity.pdbx_description
1 polymer ?
#
loop_
_entity_poly.entity_id
_entity_poly.type
_entity_poly.pdbx_seq_one_letter_code
_entity_poly.pdbx_strand_id
1 'polypeptide(L)'
;MRERQRFHPFCIFEIDQSMTISARPVEHLAKLLADEALLDKKIRETRAVLTLVQKRVSECMAQHYIAMKQPRIIMPEDLMREEQSYERLLQALQDMKSEITKQIRPVEEQIIQANVDHLRQSFGEESRRLAKCLEEIDDNILACRQYLQDYERIRSGLQSLNEKLAQLGAESLQVADGLPTTDLGEIIRERIDHLRSQGKI
;
A
#
# COMPACT_ATOMS: atom_id res chain seq x y z
N MET A 1 -25.02 12.65 3.59
CA MET A 1 -24.80 11.23 3.93
C MET A 1 -23.58 10.76 3.17
N ARG A 2 -22.44 10.61 3.84
CA ARG A 2 -21.21 10.07 3.22
C ARG A 2 -21.29 8.56 3.40
N GLU A 3 -21.44 7.81 2.31
CA GLU A 3 -21.29 6.37 2.29
C GLU A 3 -19.90 6.01 2.82
N ARG A 4 -19.88 5.28 3.92
CA ARG A 4 -18.67 4.67 4.44
C ARG A 4 -18.25 3.58 3.44
N GLN A 5 -17.22 3.85 2.65
CA GLN A 5 -16.49 2.78 1.96
C GLN A 5 -15.99 1.82 3.04
N ARG A 6 -16.71 0.72 3.21
CA ARG A 6 -16.22 -0.43 3.98
C ARG A 6 -15.00 -0.95 3.22
N PHE A 7 -13.83 -0.78 3.78
CA PHE A 7 -12.65 -1.48 3.32
C PHE A 7 -12.98 -2.97 3.29
N HIS A 8 -13.06 -3.54 2.08
CA HIS A 8 -13.23 -4.98 1.93
C HIS A 8 -11.96 -5.65 2.46
N PRO A 9 -12.07 -6.66 3.36
CA PRO A 9 -10.88 -7.37 3.88
C PRO A 9 -10.06 -8.04 2.77
N PHE A 10 -10.60 -8.19 1.55
CA PHE A 10 -9.91 -8.74 0.39
C PHE A 10 -8.80 -7.83 -0.17
N CYS A 11 -8.85 -6.51 0.02
CA CYS A 11 -7.78 -5.63 -0.46
C CYS A 11 -6.49 -5.68 0.39
N ILE A 12 -6.54 -6.29 1.58
CA ILE A 12 -5.35 -6.41 2.46
C ILE A 12 -4.50 -7.63 2.05
N PHE A 13 -5.07 -8.60 1.32
CA PHE A 13 -4.39 -9.87 1.00
C PHE A 13 -3.61 -9.88 -0.32
N GLU A 14 -3.77 -8.88 -1.20
CA GLU A 14 -2.98 -8.75 -2.44
C GLU A 14 -1.70 -7.91 -2.28
N ILE A 15 -1.42 -7.43 -1.07
CA ILE A 15 -0.13 -6.80 -0.78
C ILE A 15 0.91 -7.90 -0.75
N ASP A 16 1.80 -7.84 -1.73
CA ASP A 16 2.98 -8.67 -2.01
C ASP A 16 3.50 -9.44 -0.77
N GLN A 17 3.63 -10.76 -0.90
CA GLN A 17 4.11 -11.68 0.15
C GLN A 17 5.54 -11.35 0.67
N SER A 18 6.22 -10.36 0.11
CA SER A 18 7.50 -9.84 0.57
C SER A 18 7.39 -8.91 1.78
N MET A 19 6.18 -8.42 2.11
CA MET A 19 6.00 -7.55 3.27
C MET A 19 5.95 -8.37 4.56
N THR A 20 7.06 -8.46 5.25
CA THR A 20 7.13 -8.98 6.64
C THR A 20 6.51 -7.98 7.61
N ILE A 21 5.21 -7.75 7.47
CA ILE A 21 4.43 -7.08 8.52
C ILE A 21 4.52 -8.01 9.74
N SER A 22 4.77 -7.44 10.91
CA SER A 22 4.68 -8.23 12.14
C SER A 22 3.35 -8.99 12.13
N ALA A 23 3.38 -10.32 12.08
CA ALA A 23 2.19 -11.16 11.95
C ALA A 23 1.16 -10.90 13.07
N ARG A 24 1.64 -10.47 14.24
CA ARG A 24 0.82 -10.23 15.44
C ARG A 24 -0.32 -9.22 15.28
N PRO A 25 -0.14 -8.00 14.73
CA PRO A 25 -1.25 -7.06 14.55
C PRO A 25 -2.30 -7.56 13.55
N VAL A 26 -1.87 -8.23 12.48
CA VAL A 26 -2.78 -8.79 11.46
C VAL A 26 -3.61 -9.94 12.03
N GLU A 27 -3.00 -10.85 12.77
CA GLU A 27 -3.69 -11.93 13.48
C GLU A 27 -4.66 -11.39 14.53
N HIS A 28 -4.26 -10.34 15.26
CA HIS A 28 -5.12 -9.68 16.23
C HIS A 28 -6.33 -9.03 15.58
N LEU A 29 -6.15 -8.33 14.46
CA LEU A 29 -7.25 -7.74 13.68
C LEU A 29 -8.21 -8.83 13.18
N ALA A 30 -7.68 -9.93 12.62
CA ALA A 30 -8.49 -11.04 12.14
C ALA A 30 -9.35 -11.65 13.26
N LYS A 31 -8.80 -11.77 14.47
CA LYS A 31 -9.54 -12.23 15.64
C LYS A 31 -10.64 -11.26 16.05
N LEU A 32 -10.36 -9.96 16.14
CA LEU A 32 -11.36 -8.95 16.47
C LEU A 32 -12.52 -8.93 15.47
N LEU A 33 -12.24 -9.05 14.18
CA LEU A 33 -13.26 -9.12 13.13
C LEU A 33 -14.12 -10.40 13.23
N ALA A 34 -13.50 -11.52 13.58
CA ALA A 34 -14.21 -12.78 13.82
C ALA A 34 -15.15 -12.68 15.04
N ASP A 35 -14.67 -12.08 16.13
CA ASP A 35 -15.45 -11.86 17.35
C ASP A 35 -16.61 -10.87 17.09
N GLU A 36 -16.39 -9.80 16.31
CA GLU A 36 -17.45 -8.88 15.88
C GLU A 36 -18.54 -9.61 15.07
N ALA A 37 -18.15 -10.41 14.10
CA ALA A 37 -19.08 -11.20 13.28
C ALA A 37 -19.91 -12.19 14.12
N LEU A 38 -19.28 -12.82 15.12
CA LEU A 38 -19.97 -13.73 16.06
C LEU A 38 -20.98 -12.97 16.91
N LEU A 39 -20.63 -11.79 17.40
CA LEU A 39 -21.56 -10.93 18.16
C LEU A 39 -22.72 -10.47 17.30
N ASP A 40 -22.49 -10.10 16.05
CA ASP A 40 -23.55 -9.76 15.11
C ASP A 40 -24.56 -10.89 14.89
N LYS A 41 -24.04 -12.11 14.79
CA LYS A 41 -24.89 -13.31 14.71
C LYS A 41 -25.74 -13.45 15.99
N LYS A 42 -25.13 -13.39 17.17
CA LYS A 42 -25.82 -13.53 18.46
C LYS A 42 -26.86 -12.40 18.67
N ILE A 43 -26.55 -11.17 18.29
CA ILE A 43 -27.47 -10.04 18.36
C ILE A 43 -28.70 -10.29 17.50
N ARG A 44 -28.51 -10.80 16.26
CA ARG A 44 -29.65 -11.13 15.38
C ARG A 44 -30.52 -12.26 15.96
N GLU A 45 -29.90 -13.31 16.49
CA GLU A 45 -30.61 -14.43 17.11
C GLU A 45 -31.39 -13.96 18.36
N THR A 46 -30.76 -13.21 19.25
CA THR A 46 -31.40 -12.66 20.46
C THR A 46 -32.56 -11.73 20.10
N ARG A 47 -32.40 -10.87 19.08
CA ARG A 47 -33.46 -9.98 18.61
C ARG A 47 -34.66 -10.76 18.06
N ALA A 48 -34.42 -11.85 17.32
CA ALA A 48 -35.49 -12.70 16.80
C ALA A 48 -36.25 -13.37 17.96
N VAL A 49 -35.56 -13.86 18.98
CA VAL A 49 -36.22 -14.44 20.18
C VAL A 49 -37.03 -13.39 20.93
N LEU A 50 -36.45 -12.19 21.16
CA LEU A 50 -37.14 -11.09 21.83
C LEU A 50 -38.44 -10.72 21.10
N THR A 51 -38.41 -10.63 19.76
CA THR A 51 -39.60 -10.38 18.96
C THR A 51 -40.70 -11.43 19.18
N LEU A 52 -40.32 -12.73 19.29
CA LEU A 52 -41.24 -13.81 19.57
C LEU A 52 -41.84 -13.70 20.98
N VAL A 53 -41.02 -13.38 21.98
CA VAL A 53 -41.48 -13.17 23.36
C VAL A 53 -42.43 -11.98 23.41
N GLN A 54 -42.12 -10.84 22.80
CA GLN A 54 -42.96 -9.66 22.72
C GLN A 54 -44.30 -9.95 22.03
N LYS A 55 -44.29 -10.77 20.99
CA LYS A 55 -45.53 -11.24 20.35
C LYS A 55 -46.42 -12.05 21.32
N ARG A 56 -45.80 -13.02 22.08
CA ARG A 56 -46.53 -13.80 23.08
C ARG A 56 -47.07 -12.92 24.20
N VAL A 57 -46.31 -11.92 24.68
CA VAL A 57 -46.78 -10.92 25.64
C VAL A 57 -48.00 -10.20 25.09
N SER A 58 -47.94 -9.70 23.86
CA SER A 58 -49.05 -8.99 23.22
C SER A 58 -50.30 -9.85 23.04
N GLU A 59 -50.13 -11.13 22.63
CA GLU A 59 -51.23 -12.11 22.49
C GLU A 59 -51.87 -12.42 23.85
N CYS A 60 -51.06 -12.59 24.90
CA CYS A 60 -51.53 -12.83 26.25
C CYS A 60 -52.33 -11.62 26.78
N MET A 61 -51.85 -10.41 26.55
CA MET A 61 -52.53 -9.17 26.87
C MET A 61 -53.89 -9.08 26.16
N ALA A 62 -53.94 -9.35 24.86
CA ALA A 62 -55.15 -9.33 24.08
C ALA A 62 -56.20 -10.35 24.59
N GLN A 63 -55.77 -11.59 24.90
CA GLN A 63 -56.64 -12.66 25.43
C GLN A 63 -57.21 -12.28 26.80
N HIS A 64 -56.38 -11.73 27.71
CA HIS A 64 -56.84 -11.28 29.03
C HIS A 64 -57.82 -10.12 28.91
N TYR A 65 -57.59 -9.16 28.04
CA TYR A 65 -58.50 -8.06 27.80
C TYR A 65 -59.86 -8.51 27.30
N ILE A 66 -59.91 -9.49 26.39
CA ILE A 66 -61.14 -10.02 25.85
C ILE A 66 -61.88 -10.85 26.90
N ALA A 67 -61.20 -11.68 27.70
CA ALA A 67 -61.80 -12.58 28.65
C ALA A 67 -62.39 -11.87 29.88
N MET A 68 -61.74 -10.82 30.36
CA MET A 68 -62.13 -10.20 31.65
C MET A 68 -63.00 -8.94 31.54
N LYS A 69 -63.12 -8.32 30.36
CA LYS A 69 -63.80 -7.02 30.19
C LYS A 69 -63.39 -5.95 31.23
N GLN A 70 -62.24 -6.17 31.89
CA GLN A 70 -61.71 -5.29 32.94
C GLN A 70 -60.41 -4.63 32.50
N PRO A 71 -60.18 -3.35 32.92
CA PRO A 71 -58.98 -2.60 32.49
C PRO A 71 -57.68 -3.05 33.17
N ARG A 72 -57.68 -3.99 34.08
CA ARG A 72 -56.49 -4.51 34.75
C ARG A 72 -56.03 -5.83 34.10
N ILE A 73 -55.01 -5.74 33.28
CA ILE A 73 -54.33 -6.86 32.67
C ILE A 73 -53.33 -7.39 33.69
N ILE A 74 -53.54 -8.61 34.20
CA ILE A 74 -52.55 -9.33 35.00
C ILE A 74 -51.70 -10.12 34.01
N MET A 75 -50.52 -9.59 33.70
CA MET A 75 -49.54 -10.30 32.89
C MET A 75 -48.87 -11.41 33.68
N PRO A 76 -48.62 -12.58 33.08
CA PRO A 76 -47.80 -13.60 33.73
C PRO A 76 -46.41 -12.99 34.03
N GLU A 77 -46.04 -12.96 35.29
CA GLU A 77 -44.76 -12.40 35.75
C GLU A 77 -43.57 -13.05 35.03
N ASP A 78 -43.69 -14.33 34.67
CA ASP A 78 -42.65 -15.08 34.00
C ASP A 78 -42.37 -14.57 32.58
N LEU A 79 -43.39 -14.20 31.81
CA LEU A 79 -43.22 -13.62 30.47
C LEU A 79 -42.59 -12.23 30.52
N MET A 80 -42.95 -11.42 31.53
CA MET A 80 -42.29 -10.12 31.71
C MET A 80 -40.83 -10.26 32.11
N ARG A 81 -40.53 -11.22 32.97
CA ARG A 81 -39.14 -11.50 33.37
C ARG A 81 -38.31 -12.04 32.18
N GLU A 82 -38.92 -12.87 31.33
CA GLU A 82 -38.29 -13.39 30.12
C GLU A 82 -37.97 -12.26 29.13
N GLU A 83 -38.94 -11.35 28.86
CA GLU A 83 -38.73 -10.19 27.99
C GLU A 83 -37.57 -9.30 28.50
N GLN A 84 -37.63 -8.92 29.78
CA GLN A 84 -36.58 -8.09 30.40
C GLN A 84 -35.21 -8.76 30.38
N SER A 85 -35.17 -10.10 30.50
CA SER A 85 -33.94 -10.85 30.41
C SER A 85 -33.30 -10.77 29.02
N TYR A 86 -34.09 -10.93 27.97
CA TYR A 86 -33.61 -10.81 26.57
C TYR A 86 -33.25 -9.39 26.21
N GLU A 87 -33.97 -8.38 26.70
CA GLU A 87 -33.62 -6.95 26.53
C GLU A 87 -32.22 -6.65 27.13
N ARG A 88 -32.00 -7.10 28.39
CA ARG A 88 -30.68 -6.95 29.05
C ARG A 88 -29.58 -7.69 28.30
N LEU A 89 -29.85 -8.89 27.82
CA LEU A 89 -28.90 -9.66 27.05
C LEU A 89 -28.56 -8.95 25.72
N LEU A 90 -29.57 -8.44 25.02
CA LEU A 90 -29.38 -7.71 23.79
C LEU A 90 -28.53 -6.44 24.01
N GLN A 91 -28.80 -5.69 25.07
CA GLN A 91 -28.00 -4.51 25.43
C GLN A 91 -26.56 -4.90 25.74
N ALA A 92 -26.32 -5.94 26.54
CA ALA A 92 -24.98 -6.41 26.87
C ALA A 92 -24.19 -6.85 25.61
N LEU A 93 -24.84 -7.52 24.66
CA LEU A 93 -24.21 -7.93 23.40
C LEU A 93 -23.86 -6.71 22.51
N GLN A 94 -24.72 -5.68 22.50
CA GLN A 94 -24.46 -4.44 21.78
C GLN A 94 -23.29 -3.66 22.40
N ASP A 95 -23.22 -3.60 23.72
CA ASP A 95 -22.14 -2.96 24.45
C ASP A 95 -20.80 -3.67 24.17
N MET A 96 -20.78 -5.01 24.22
CA MET A 96 -19.61 -5.81 23.85
C MET A 96 -19.18 -5.57 22.40
N LYS A 97 -20.13 -5.53 21.46
CA LYS A 97 -19.83 -5.21 20.07
C LYS A 97 -19.21 -3.82 19.92
N SER A 98 -19.79 -2.82 20.59
CA SER A 98 -19.27 -1.45 20.57
C SER A 98 -17.82 -1.39 21.06
N GLU A 99 -17.48 -2.16 22.09
CA GLU A 99 -16.13 -2.21 22.64
C GLU A 99 -15.14 -2.86 21.66
N ILE A 100 -15.53 -3.97 21.01
CA ILE A 100 -14.70 -4.58 19.96
C ILE A 100 -14.49 -3.63 18.78
N THR A 101 -15.56 -2.97 18.31
CA THR A 101 -15.45 -2.01 17.20
C THR A 101 -14.51 -0.85 17.53
N LYS A 102 -14.45 -0.41 18.79
CA LYS A 102 -13.47 0.61 19.22
C LYS A 102 -12.03 0.11 19.19
N GLN A 103 -11.80 -1.20 19.40
CA GLN A 103 -10.47 -1.80 19.36
C GLN A 103 -9.97 -2.07 17.93
N ILE A 104 -10.86 -2.30 16.97
CA ILE A 104 -10.51 -2.57 15.56
C ILE A 104 -9.76 -1.39 14.95
N ARG A 105 -10.30 -0.19 15.07
CA ARG A 105 -9.74 1.00 14.43
C ARG A 105 -8.27 1.30 14.79
N PRO A 106 -7.85 1.28 16.07
CA PRO A 106 -6.45 1.50 16.41
C PRO A 106 -5.50 0.44 15.83
N VAL A 107 -5.97 -0.82 15.71
CA VAL A 107 -5.17 -1.90 15.13
C VAL A 107 -5.03 -1.72 13.62
N GLU A 108 -6.10 -1.33 12.92
CA GLU A 108 -6.04 -0.97 11.51
C GLU A 108 -5.08 0.19 11.24
N GLU A 109 -5.16 1.25 12.05
CA GLU A 109 -4.25 2.41 11.96
C GLU A 109 -2.78 2.00 12.19
N GLN A 110 -2.50 1.09 13.13
CA GLN A 110 -1.15 0.55 13.36
C GLN A 110 -0.63 -0.24 12.16
N ILE A 111 -1.45 -1.08 11.53
CA ILE A 111 -1.09 -1.86 10.35
C ILE A 111 -0.79 -0.91 9.18
N ILE A 112 -1.65 0.08 8.95
CA ILE A 112 -1.46 1.07 7.88
C ILE A 112 -0.16 1.84 8.11
N GLN A 113 0.10 2.32 9.33
CA GLN A 113 1.31 3.07 9.65
C GLN A 113 2.57 2.22 9.43
N ALA A 114 2.58 0.96 9.87
CA ALA A 114 3.70 0.04 9.66
C ALA A 114 3.99 -0.17 8.16
N ASN A 115 2.94 -0.30 7.33
CA ASN A 115 3.07 -0.42 5.88
C ASN A 115 3.65 0.85 5.25
N VAL A 116 3.16 2.03 5.66
CA VAL A 116 3.66 3.32 5.18
C VAL A 116 5.14 3.47 5.51
N ASP A 117 5.54 3.11 6.73
CA ASP A 117 6.94 3.24 7.16
C ASP A 117 7.87 2.27 6.40
N HIS A 118 7.43 1.04 6.16
CA HIS A 118 8.14 0.07 5.32
C HIS A 118 8.29 0.57 3.88
N LEU A 119 7.20 1.09 3.27
CA LEU A 119 7.26 1.63 1.91
C LEU A 119 8.19 2.84 1.81
N ARG A 120 8.21 3.71 2.82
CA ARG A 120 9.14 4.85 2.90
C ARG A 120 10.60 4.40 2.98
N GLN A 121 10.87 3.36 3.78
CA GLN A 121 12.20 2.79 3.87
C GLN A 121 12.64 2.19 2.54
N SER A 122 11.82 1.35 1.92
CA SER A 122 12.10 0.73 0.62
C SER A 122 12.33 1.78 -0.48
N PHE A 123 11.50 2.83 -0.53
CA PHE A 123 11.69 3.94 -1.45
C PHE A 123 13.03 4.65 -1.22
N GLY A 124 13.42 4.88 0.04
CA GLY A 124 14.70 5.48 0.39
C GLY A 124 15.90 4.62 -0.03
N GLU A 125 15.79 3.30 0.06
CA GLU A 125 16.81 2.36 -0.38
C GLU A 125 16.96 2.34 -1.90
N GLU A 126 15.85 2.25 -2.64
CA GLU A 126 15.87 2.28 -4.11
C GLU A 126 16.35 3.64 -4.64
N SER A 127 15.97 4.75 -4.00
CA SER A 127 16.47 6.08 -4.36
C SER A 127 18.00 6.19 -4.20
N ARG A 128 18.56 5.60 -3.14
CA ARG A 128 20.03 5.56 -2.96
C ARG A 128 20.71 4.68 -4.01
N ARG A 129 20.11 3.53 -4.38
CA ARG A 129 20.61 2.68 -5.45
C ARG A 129 20.61 3.41 -6.79
N LEU A 130 19.53 4.13 -7.09
CA LEU A 130 19.42 4.93 -8.31
C LEU A 130 20.50 6.04 -8.34
N ALA A 131 20.69 6.75 -7.24
CA ALA A 131 21.72 7.79 -7.16
C ALA A 131 23.11 7.20 -7.43
N LYS A 132 23.44 6.05 -6.84
CA LYS A 132 24.72 5.37 -7.09
C LYS A 132 24.89 4.94 -8.55
N CYS A 133 23.85 4.38 -9.17
CA CYS A 133 23.90 4.05 -10.59
C CYS A 133 24.12 5.29 -11.47
N LEU A 134 23.53 6.43 -11.12
CA LEU A 134 23.75 7.68 -11.85
C LEU A 134 25.18 8.19 -11.70
N GLU A 135 25.79 8.08 -10.51
CA GLU A 135 27.19 8.39 -10.30
C GLU A 135 28.12 7.50 -11.15
N GLU A 136 27.86 6.19 -11.16
CA GLU A 136 28.62 5.23 -11.99
C GLU A 136 28.48 5.54 -13.51
N ILE A 137 27.31 5.97 -13.95
CA ILE A 137 27.06 6.39 -15.33
C ILE A 137 27.85 7.67 -15.65
N ASP A 138 27.83 8.66 -14.76
CA ASP A 138 28.55 9.92 -14.94
C ASP A 138 30.05 9.66 -15.01
N ASP A 139 30.60 8.81 -14.15
CA ASP A 139 32.02 8.43 -14.17
C ASP A 139 32.42 7.73 -15.49
N ASN A 140 31.58 6.82 -15.99
CA ASN A 140 31.82 6.16 -17.26
C ASN A 140 31.77 7.14 -18.44
N ILE A 141 30.86 8.12 -18.42
CA ILE A 141 30.79 9.18 -19.43
C ILE A 141 32.05 10.04 -19.42
N LEU A 142 32.56 10.39 -18.26
CA LEU A 142 33.81 11.13 -18.12
C LEU A 142 35.01 10.34 -18.67
N ALA A 143 35.08 9.04 -18.38
CA ALA A 143 36.12 8.16 -18.96
C ALA A 143 36.00 8.09 -20.49
N CYS A 144 34.79 7.92 -21.02
CA CYS A 144 34.57 7.95 -22.48
C CYS A 144 35.01 9.26 -23.12
N ARG A 145 34.75 10.41 -22.46
CA ARG A 145 35.22 11.72 -22.93
C ARG A 145 36.73 11.78 -23.01
N GLN A 146 37.45 11.25 -22.03
CA GLN A 146 38.89 11.21 -22.02
C GLN A 146 39.41 10.40 -23.20
N TYR A 147 38.87 9.20 -23.44
CA TYR A 147 39.22 8.36 -24.59
C TYR A 147 38.95 9.06 -25.94
N LEU A 148 37.85 9.79 -26.08
CA LEU A 148 37.56 10.55 -27.29
C LEU A 148 38.60 11.66 -27.53
N GLN A 149 39.00 12.39 -26.50
CA GLN A 149 40.04 13.40 -26.61
C GLN A 149 41.39 12.80 -27.00
N ASP A 150 41.76 11.67 -26.43
CA ASP A 150 43.00 10.97 -26.77
C ASP A 150 42.93 10.45 -28.20
N TYR A 151 41.80 9.91 -28.63
CA TYR A 151 41.60 9.49 -30.04
C TYR A 151 41.73 10.66 -30.99
N GLU A 152 41.11 11.80 -30.76
CA GLU A 152 41.23 13.00 -31.58
C GLU A 152 42.67 13.51 -31.66
N ARG A 153 43.39 13.48 -30.54
CA ARG A 153 44.80 13.84 -30.48
C ARG A 153 45.66 12.89 -31.34
N ILE A 154 45.45 11.60 -31.20
CA ILE A 154 46.18 10.57 -32.00
C ILE A 154 45.85 10.71 -33.49
N ARG A 155 44.58 10.87 -33.84
CA ARG A 155 44.13 11.06 -35.21
C ARG A 155 44.75 12.32 -35.86
N SER A 156 44.74 13.42 -35.15
CA SER A 156 45.37 14.67 -35.58
C SER A 156 46.88 14.50 -35.76
N GLY A 157 47.56 13.76 -34.86
CA GLY A 157 48.96 13.42 -34.97
C GLY A 157 49.26 12.57 -36.20
N LEU A 158 48.46 11.56 -36.51
CA LEU A 158 48.59 10.70 -37.69
C LEU A 158 48.35 11.50 -38.99
N GLN A 159 47.40 12.43 -39.01
CA GLN A 159 47.18 13.33 -40.16
C GLN A 159 48.39 14.21 -40.42
N SER A 160 48.96 14.82 -39.37
CA SER A 160 50.17 15.65 -39.48
C SER A 160 51.37 14.83 -39.98
N LEU A 161 51.52 13.55 -39.54
CA LEU A 161 52.53 12.67 -40.08
C LEU A 161 52.32 12.33 -41.57
N ASN A 162 51.08 12.07 -41.98
CA ASN A 162 50.76 11.86 -43.40
C ASN A 162 51.08 13.09 -44.28
N GLU A 163 50.76 14.30 -43.76
CA GLU A 163 51.16 15.53 -44.48
C GLU A 163 52.68 15.63 -44.67
N LYS A 164 53.46 15.29 -43.66
CA LYS A 164 54.93 15.26 -43.77
C LYS A 164 55.43 14.20 -44.74
N LEU A 165 54.82 13.00 -44.74
CA LEU A 165 55.16 11.93 -45.70
C LEU A 165 54.88 12.40 -47.15
N ALA A 166 53.74 13.02 -47.36
CA ALA A 166 53.40 13.58 -48.67
C ALA A 166 54.39 14.67 -49.12
N GLN A 167 54.85 15.55 -48.23
CA GLN A 167 55.89 16.55 -48.50
C GLN A 167 57.21 15.92 -48.91
N LEU A 168 57.51 14.71 -48.41
CA LEU A 168 58.70 13.94 -48.75
C LEU A 168 58.54 13.05 -49.99
N GLY A 169 57.37 13.09 -50.64
CA GLY A 169 57.04 12.27 -51.81
C GLY A 169 56.78 10.80 -51.49
N ALA A 170 56.48 10.47 -50.24
CA ALA A 170 56.15 9.12 -49.80
C ALA A 170 54.63 8.88 -49.84
N GLU A 171 54.19 7.63 -49.99
CA GLU A 171 52.77 7.29 -49.96
C GLU A 171 52.19 7.56 -48.55
N SER A 172 50.99 8.18 -48.53
CA SER A 172 50.27 8.37 -47.27
C SER A 172 49.75 7.07 -46.70
N LEU A 173 49.89 6.91 -45.41
CA LEU A 173 49.34 5.76 -44.69
C LEU A 173 47.82 5.95 -44.46
N GLN A 174 47.05 4.89 -44.62
CA GLN A 174 45.61 4.92 -44.28
C GLN A 174 45.42 5.08 -42.78
N VAL A 175 44.81 6.15 -42.37
CA VAL A 175 44.36 6.33 -40.99
C VAL A 175 43.02 5.60 -40.88
N ALA A 176 42.90 4.64 -39.99
CA ALA A 176 41.66 3.93 -39.79
C ALA A 176 40.57 4.87 -39.33
N ASP A 177 39.53 5.05 -40.18
CA ASP A 177 38.29 5.78 -39.81
C ASP A 177 37.42 4.83 -39.01
N GLY A 178 37.60 4.81 -37.69
CA GLY A 178 37.07 3.71 -36.90
C GLY A 178 36.23 4.07 -35.67
N LEU A 179 35.73 5.28 -35.54
CA LEU A 179 34.67 5.50 -34.56
C LEU A 179 33.29 5.36 -35.23
N PRO A 180 32.44 4.43 -34.78
CA PRO A 180 31.10 4.37 -35.30
C PRO A 180 30.40 5.69 -34.99
N THR A 181 29.95 6.39 -36.05
CA THR A 181 29.01 7.52 -35.98
C THR A 181 27.64 6.96 -35.64
N THR A 182 27.49 6.40 -34.44
CA THR A 182 26.24 5.88 -33.97
C THR A 182 25.65 6.89 -32.99
N ASP A 183 24.32 6.83 -32.81
CA ASP A 183 23.51 7.64 -31.87
C ASP A 183 24.11 7.74 -30.46
N LEU A 184 24.97 6.79 -30.08
CA LEU A 184 25.70 6.79 -28.80
C LEU A 184 26.60 8.03 -28.63
N GLY A 185 27.22 8.49 -29.71
CA GLY A 185 28.06 9.69 -29.70
C GLY A 185 27.28 10.97 -29.42
N GLU A 186 26.06 11.06 -29.94
CA GLU A 186 25.15 12.17 -29.66
C GLU A 186 24.64 12.13 -28.22
N ILE A 187 24.21 10.97 -27.74
CA ILE A 187 23.76 10.77 -26.36
C ILE A 187 24.86 11.15 -25.35
N ILE A 188 26.11 10.74 -25.62
CA ILE A 188 27.26 11.11 -24.78
C ILE A 188 27.50 12.61 -24.79
N ARG A 189 27.41 13.28 -25.93
CA ARG A 189 27.56 14.76 -26.04
C ARG A 189 26.48 15.48 -25.27
N GLU A 190 25.22 15.12 -25.48
CA GLU A 190 24.08 15.71 -24.76
C GLU A 190 24.24 15.57 -23.25
N ARG A 191 24.70 14.40 -22.78
CA ARG A 191 24.92 14.18 -21.36
C ARG A 191 26.11 15.00 -20.82
N ILE A 192 27.20 15.12 -21.56
CA ILE A 192 28.35 15.98 -21.21
C ILE A 192 27.89 17.44 -21.12
N ASP A 193 27.11 17.93 -22.07
CA ASP A 193 26.62 19.31 -22.05
C ASP A 193 25.68 19.55 -20.89
N HIS A 194 24.87 18.56 -20.52
CA HIS A 194 24.06 18.59 -19.32
C HIS A 194 24.91 18.64 -18.03
N LEU A 195 25.97 17.86 -17.92
CA LEU A 195 26.88 17.88 -16.77
C LEU A 195 27.64 19.20 -16.67
N ARG A 196 28.00 19.82 -17.80
CA ARG A 196 28.57 21.18 -17.84
C ARG A 196 27.58 22.23 -17.33
N SER A 197 26.31 22.14 -17.75
CA SER A 197 25.28 23.09 -17.29
C SER A 197 25.01 23.00 -15.78
N GLN A 198 25.31 21.84 -15.18
CA GLN A 198 25.22 21.63 -13.74
C GLN A 198 26.50 22.00 -12.97
N GLY A 199 27.54 22.45 -13.63
CA GLY A 199 28.84 22.80 -13.00
C GLY A 199 29.60 21.57 -12.45
N LYS A 200 29.30 20.35 -12.95
CA LYS A 200 29.97 19.11 -12.51
C LYS A 200 31.26 18.84 -13.31
N ILE A 201 31.47 19.51 -14.47
CA ILE A 201 32.67 19.45 -15.32
C ILE A 201 32.91 20.79 -16.00
#